data_00a8f87f55eeee37e1ded1a1ac2445a5
#
_entry.id   00a8f87f55eeee37e1ded1a1ac2445a5
#
_cell.length_a   1.000
_cell.length_b   1.000
_cell.length_c   1.000
_cell.angle_alpha   90.00
_cell.angle_beta   90.00
_cell.angle_gamma   90.00
#
_symmetry.space_group_name_H-M   'P 1'
#
loop_
_entity.id
_entity.type
_entity.pdbx_description
1 polymer ?
#
loop_
_entity_poly.entity_id
_entity_poly.type
_entity_poly.pdbx_seq_one_letter_code
_entity_poly.pdbx_strand_id
1 'polypeptide(L)'
;KPAYQLIFCHRDSAIHAPKDLVGKRIGSRTYRTALTVWTRGLLKERYGVDFPNVQWILQAKEVFPVHDENVKIEYVDESKNMSQRLIAGELDAIITDISDTKMFENLENNPKVRRLFPDYQDEDQKLYRETGIFTPVHMIVMSRKLDRERPDLAAKFFTAFENAKAIAYDDILSDRGGFSVVYLREAMIQQRASWGDPWKYGIKANKSTLDAFIRYNVEQGMIHRAPSYADIFAAGTLDT
;
A
#
# COMPACT_ATOMS: atom_id res chain seq x y z
N LYS A 1 4.76 -1.57 1.81
CA LYS A 1 5.10 -1.83 0.40
C LYS A 1 5.06 -0.52 -0.37
N PRO A 2 5.99 -0.29 -1.32
CA PRO A 2 5.95 0.90 -2.18
C PRO A 2 4.62 1.00 -2.93
N ALA A 3 4.09 2.24 -3.09
CA ALA A 3 2.75 2.44 -3.65
C ALA A 3 2.77 2.74 -5.15
N TYR A 4 3.78 3.45 -5.65
CA TYR A 4 3.78 3.95 -7.02
C TYR A 4 4.02 2.88 -8.08
N GLN A 5 4.69 1.76 -7.74
CA GLN A 5 4.90 0.65 -8.65
C GLN A 5 3.63 -0.07 -9.11
N LEU A 6 2.49 0.17 -8.44
CA LEU A 6 1.26 -0.62 -8.56
C LEU A 6 0.20 0.03 -9.45
N ILE A 7 0.54 1.14 -10.12
CA ILE A 7 -0.37 1.86 -10.99
C ILE A 7 0.04 1.62 -12.44
N PHE A 8 -0.84 0.96 -13.18
CA PHE A 8 -0.65 0.65 -14.59
C PHE A 8 -1.70 1.34 -15.44
N CYS A 9 -1.30 1.80 -16.61
CA CYS A 9 -2.16 2.46 -17.60
C CYS A 9 -2.14 1.68 -18.91
N HIS A 10 -3.26 1.72 -19.65
CA HIS A 10 -3.22 1.29 -21.04
C HIS A 10 -2.28 2.21 -21.83
N ARG A 11 -1.46 1.64 -22.70
CA ARG A 11 -0.43 2.42 -23.40
C ARG A 11 -1.00 3.54 -24.26
N ASP A 12 -2.14 3.29 -24.90
CA ASP A 12 -2.82 4.25 -25.77
C ASP A 12 -3.75 5.19 -24.99
N SER A 13 -3.82 5.09 -23.66
CA SER A 13 -4.58 6.05 -22.85
C SER A 13 -3.89 7.41 -22.85
N ALA A 14 -4.69 8.48 -22.77
CA ALA A 14 -4.19 9.85 -22.65
C ALA A 14 -3.69 10.20 -21.23
N ILE A 15 -3.29 9.21 -20.43
CA ILE A 15 -2.77 9.41 -19.07
C ILE A 15 -1.25 9.54 -19.18
N HIS A 16 -0.70 10.72 -19.06
CA HIS A 16 0.74 10.99 -19.10
C HIS A 16 1.29 11.42 -17.73
N ALA A 17 0.42 11.95 -16.88
CA ALA A 17 0.72 12.39 -15.53
C ALA A 17 -0.38 11.95 -14.57
N PRO A 18 -0.12 11.92 -13.23
CA PRO A 18 -1.13 11.50 -12.25
C PRO A 18 -2.45 12.29 -12.33
N LYS A 19 -2.42 13.57 -12.65
CA LYS A 19 -3.64 14.40 -12.82
C LYS A 19 -4.54 13.94 -13.96
N ASP A 20 -4.00 13.25 -14.95
CA ASP A 20 -4.78 12.76 -16.10
C ASP A 20 -5.67 11.56 -15.71
N LEU A 21 -5.55 11.03 -14.50
CA LEU A 21 -6.46 10.03 -13.95
C LEU A 21 -7.88 10.58 -13.73
N VAL A 22 -8.03 11.90 -13.59
CA VAL A 22 -9.35 12.53 -13.41
C VAL A 22 -10.21 12.29 -14.64
N GLY A 23 -11.45 11.86 -14.42
CA GLY A 23 -12.40 11.51 -15.48
C GLY A 23 -12.16 10.15 -16.16
N LYS A 24 -11.19 9.38 -15.71
CA LYS A 24 -10.83 8.08 -16.29
C LYS A 24 -11.51 6.91 -15.58
N ARG A 25 -11.56 5.77 -16.29
CA ARG A 25 -12.03 4.49 -15.75
C ARG A 25 -10.85 3.77 -15.11
N ILE A 26 -10.87 3.72 -13.78
CA ILE A 26 -9.79 3.10 -13.01
C ILE A 26 -10.28 1.80 -12.39
N GLY A 27 -9.64 0.70 -12.77
CA GLY A 27 -9.92 -0.63 -12.24
C GLY A 27 -9.21 -0.88 -10.91
N SER A 28 -9.89 -1.57 -9.99
CA SER A 28 -9.29 -2.16 -8.80
C SER A 28 -10.09 -3.38 -8.37
N ARG A 29 -9.51 -4.23 -7.53
CA ARG A 29 -10.25 -5.35 -6.96
C ARG A 29 -11.37 -4.84 -6.06
N THR A 30 -11.04 -3.98 -5.10
CA THR A 30 -11.99 -3.31 -4.21
C THR A 30 -11.54 -1.87 -3.96
N TYR A 31 -12.45 -1.02 -3.50
CA TYR A 31 -12.16 0.39 -3.20
C TYR A 31 -11.45 0.58 -1.86
N ARG A 32 -11.73 -0.30 -0.87
CA ARG A 32 -11.34 -0.13 0.54
C ARG A 32 -10.05 -0.84 0.95
N THR A 33 -9.31 -1.46 0.02
CA THR A 33 -8.03 -2.07 0.39
C THR A 33 -7.06 -1.00 0.90
N ALA A 34 -6.22 -1.35 1.87
CA ALA A 34 -5.21 -0.44 2.41
C ALA A 34 -4.35 0.16 1.29
N LEU A 35 -4.02 -0.63 0.27
CA LEU A 35 -3.23 -0.19 -0.87
C LEU A 35 -3.94 0.90 -1.67
N THR A 36 -5.23 0.72 -2.01
CA THR A 36 -5.98 1.73 -2.77
C THR A 36 -6.21 3.00 -1.96
N VAL A 37 -6.42 2.88 -0.64
CA VAL A 37 -6.49 4.05 0.27
C VAL A 37 -5.18 4.82 0.26
N TRP A 38 -4.04 4.13 0.39
CA TRP A 38 -2.71 4.73 0.30
C TRP A 38 -2.48 5.42 -1.04
N THR A 39 -2.74 4.71 -2.13
CA THR A 39 -2.50 5.23 -3.47
C THR A 39 -3.32 6.50 -3.73
N ARG A 40 -4.63 6.49 -3.41
CA ARG A 40 -5.48 7.69 -3.56
C ARG A 40 -5.00 8.85 -2.67
N GLY A 41 -4.68 8.57 -1.40
CA GLY A 41 -4.20 9.60 -0.48
C GLY A 41 -2.93 10.27 -0.99
N LEU A 42 -1.93 9.48 -1.39
CA LEU A 42 -0.67 9.98 -1.92
C LEU A 42 -0.83 10.72 -3.25
N LEU A 43 -1.64 10.20 -4.18
CA LEU A 43 -1.89 10.87 -5.46
C LEU A 43 -2.62 12.20 -5.27
N LYS A 44 -3.58 12.28 -4.35
CA LYS A 44 -4.26 13.53 -4.00
C LYS A 44 -3.28 14.54 -3.39
N GLU A 45 -2.54 14.12 -2.36
CA GLU A 45 -1.68 15.02 -1.59
C GLU A 45 -0.49 15.54 -2.40
N ARG A 46 0.16 14.66 -3.17
CA ARG A 46 1.39 15.02 -3.88
C ARG A 46 1.17 15.52 -5.31
N TYR A 47 0.11 15.07 -5.95
CA TYR A 47 -0.16 15.36 -7.37
C TYR A 47 -1.48 16.07 -7.61
N GLY A 48 -2.30 16.30 -6.57
CA GLY A 48 -3.58 17.00 -6.68
C GLY A 48 -4.62 16.25 -7.51
N VAL A 49 -4.63 14.91 -7.45
CA VAL A 49 -5.64 14.10 -8.16
C VAL A 49 -6.97 14.19 -7.43
N ASP A 50 -8.02 14.60 -8.15
CA ASP A 50 -9.38 14.73 -7.63
C ASP A 50 -10.19 13.45 -7.92
N PHE A 51 -10.25 12.57 -6.95
CA PHE A 51 -10.85 11.23 -7.07
C PHE A 51 -12.38 11.17 -7.16
N PRO A 52 -13.20 12.10 -6.65
CA PRO A 52 -14.65 12.13 -6.92
C PRO A 52 -15.00 12.16 -8.40
N ASN A 53 -14.12 12.69 -9.24
CA ASN A 53 -14.29 12.70 -10.70
C ASN A 53 -13.69 11.49 -11.44
N VAL A 54 -13.28 10.45 -10.71
CA VAL A 54 -12.80 9.18 -11.27
C VAL A 54 -13.94 8.16 -11.29
N GLN A 55 -14.08 7.40 -12.37
CA GLN A 55 -14.97 6.25 -12.43
C GLN A 55 -14.25 4.99 -11.97
N TRP A 56 -14.65 4.46 -10.82
CA TRP A 56 -14.08 3.23 -10.27
C TRP A 56 -14.79 2.00 -10.81
N ILE A 57 -14.02 1.09 -11.40
CA ILE A 57 -14.50 -0.21 -11.89
C ILE A 57 -13.96 -1.26 -10.94
N LEU A 58 -14.85 -1.87 -10.16
CA LEU A 58 -14.46 -2.82 -9.11
C LEU A 58 -14.87 -4.24 -9.46
N GLN A 59 -13.97 -5.19 -9.19
CA GLN A 59 -14.19 -6.60 -9.45
C GLN A 59 -14.98 -7.28 -8.33
N ALA A 60 -14.77 -6.88 -7.09
CA ALA A 60 -15.44 -7.48 -5.95
C ALA A 60 -16.27 -6.44 -5.17
N LYS A 61 -17.41 -6.88 -4.65
CA LYS A 61 -18.24 -6.05 -3.78
C LYS A 61 -17.53 -5.77 -2.47
N GLU A 62 -17.74 -4.57 -1.96
CA GLU A 62 -17.24 -4.17 -0.65
C GLU A 62 -17.96 -4.93 0.47
N VAL A 63 -17.21 -5.37 1.47
CA VAL A 63 -17.78 -5.95 2.71
C VAL A 63 -18.53 -4.90 3.51
N PHE A 64 -18.02 -3.67 3.51
CA PHE A 64 -18.66 -2.51 4.12
C PHE A 64 -18.94 -1.46 3.05
N PRO A 65 -20.11 -0.82 3.04
CA PRO A 65 -20.45 0.16 2.01
C PRO A 65 -19.48 1.35 2.02
N VAL A 66 -19.25 1.90 0.85
CA VAL A 66 -18.59 3.20 0.68
C VAL A 66 -19.64 4.28 0.91
N HIS A 67 -19.42 5.15 1.90
CA HIS A 67 -20.39 6.16 2.32
C HIS A 67 -20.21 7.52 1.63
N ASP A 68 -19.36 7.62 0.62
CA ASP A 68 -19.19 8.85 -0.14
C ASP A 68 -20.05 8.79 -1.41
N GLU A 69 -21.14 9.54 -1.42
CA GLU A 69 -22.07 9.64 -2.55
C GLU A 69 -21.43 10.25 -3.82
N ASN A 70 -20.30 10.93 -3.67
CA ASN A 70 -19.57 11.51 -4.81
C ASN A 70 -18.68 10.48 -5.51
N VAL A 71 -18.46 9.32 -4.92
CA VAL A 71 -17.62 8.26 -5.51
C VAL A 71 -18.45 7.44 -6.50
N LYS A 72 -18.06 7.46 -7.77
CA LYS A 72 -18.71 6.71 -8.84
C LYS A 72 -18.13 5.31 -8.91
N ILE A 73 -18.90 4.31 -8.48
CA ILE A 73 -18.49 2.89 -8.48
C ILE A 73 -19.40 2.10 -9.43
N GLU A 74 -18.77 1.33 -10.29
CA GLU A 74 -19.39 0.29 -11.11
C GLU A 74 -18.77 -1.06 -10.75
N TYR A 75 -19.59 -2.08 -10.53
CA TYR A 75 -19.14 -3.43 -10.28
C TYR A 75 -19.20 -4.25 -11.56
N VAL A 76 -18.14 -4.95 -11.87
CA VAL A 76 -18.06 -5.84 -13.03
C VAL A 76 -17.98 -7.29 -12.58
N ASP A 77 -18.40 -8.19 -13.46
CA ASP A 77 -18.31 -9.63 -13.20
C ASP A 77 -16.84 -10.11 -13.16
N GLU A 78 -16.64 -11.29 -12.59
CA GLU A 78 -15.31 -11.90 -12.42
C GLU A 78 -14.85 -12.70 -13.65
N SER A 79 -15.59 -12.68 -14.77
CA SER A 79 -15.25 -13.41 -15.99
C SER A 79 -13.92 -12.96 -16.60
N LYS A 80 -13.57 -11.68 -16.42
CA LYS A 80 -12.26 -11.11 -16.75
C LYS A 80 -11.65 -10.46 -15.52
N ASN A 81 -10.39 -10.72 -15.26
CA ASN A 81 -9.66 -9.99 -14.23
C ASN A 81 -9.30 -8.55 -14.69
N MET A 82 -8.86 -7.72 -13.78
CA MET A 82 -8.57 -6.31 -14.06
C MET A 82 -7.45 -6.12 -15.09
N SER A 83 -6.43 -7.01 -15.13
CA SER A 83 -5.38 -6.90 -16.16
C SER A 83 -5.91 -7.18 -17.56
N GLN A 84 -6.78 -8.18 -17.72
CA GLN A 84 -7.41 -8.48 -19.00
C GLN A 84 -8.28 -7.32 -19.50
N ARG A 85 -9.01 -6.66 -18.60
CA ARG A 85 -9.82 -5.47 -18.92
C ARG A 85 -8.95 -4.28 -19.34
N LEU A 86 -7.83 -4.06 -18.65
CA LEU A 86 -6.88 -3.02 -19.06
C LEU A 86 -6.28 -3.30 -20.42
N ILE A 87 -5.80 -4.51 -20.68
CA ILE A 87 -5.21 -4.92 -21.98
C ILE A 87 -6.21 -4.83 -23.13
N ALA A 88 -7.50 -5.08 -22.86
CA ALA A 88 -8.58 -4.92 -23.83
C ALA A 88 -9.00 -3.47 -24.07
N GLY A 89 -8.48 -2.49 -23.31
CA GLY A 89 -8.87 -1.08 -23.41
C GLY A 89 -10.22 -0.78 -22.77
N GLU A 90 -10.77 -1.70 -21.97
CA GLU A 90 -12.00 -1.48 -21.20
C GLU A 90 -11.75 -0.53 -20.01
N LEU A 91 -10.50 -0.39 -19.59
CA LEU A 91 -10.03 0.50 -18.51
C LEU A 91 -8.91 1.39 -19.04
N ASP A 92 -8.81 2.59 -18.47
CA ASP A 92 -7.73 3.52 -18.78
C ASP A 92 -6.50 3.28 -17.88
N ALA A 93 -6.75 2.87 -16.61
CA ALA A 93 -5.71 2.51 -15.65
C ALA A 93 -6.23 1.46 -14.66
N ILE A 94 -5.31 0.86 -13.92
CA ILE A 94 -5.62 0.03 -12.75
C ILE A 94 -4.68 0.36 -11.58
N ILE A 95 -5.22 0.19 -10.38
CA ILE A 95 -4.45 0.12 -9.15
C ILE A 95 -4.52 -1.34 -8.68
N THR A 96 -3.40 -2.02 -8.69
CA THR A 96 -3.32 -3.46 -8.39
C THR A 96 -2.43 -3.74 -7.18
N ASP A 97 -2.30 -4.99 -6.82
CA ASP A 97 -1.33 -5.46 -5.83
C ASP A 97 -0.52 -6.64 -6.39
N ILE A 98 0.58 -6.95 -5.74
CA ILE A 98 1.48 -8.04 -6.16
C ILE A 98 1.07 -9.41 -5.63
N SER A 99 -0.05 -9.52 -4.94
CA SER A 99 -0.52 -10.80 -4.38
C SER A 99 -1.02 -11.75 -5.48
N ASP A 100 -1.55 -11.19 -6.57
CA ASP A 100 -1.83 -11.95 -7.80
C ASP A 100 -0.61 -11.85 -8.73
N THR A 101 0.34 -12.78 -8.56
CA THR A 101 1.59 -12.81 -9.33
C THR A 101 1.35 -12.95 -10.83
N LYS A 102 0.38 -13.76 -11.25
CA LYS A 102 0.06 -13.95 -12.67
C LYS A 102 -0.51 -12.68 -13.29
N MET A 103 -1.39 -12.00 -12.58
CA MET A 103 -1.92 -10.72 -13.03
C MET A 103 -0.80 -9.70 -13.16
N PHE A 104 0.10 -9.64 -12.18
CA PHE A 104 1.22 -8.70 -12.17
C PHE A 104 2.20 -8.95 -13.31
N GLU A 105 2.58 -10.21 -13.55
CA GLU A 105 3.43 -10.61 -14.67
C GLU A 105 2.79 -10.27 -16.04
N ASN A 106 1.48 -10.50 -16.18
CA ASN A 106 0.75 -10.13 -17.39
C ASN A 106 0.78 -8.61 -17.66
N LEU A 107 0.75 -7.79 -16.62
CA LEU A 107 0.83 -6.34 -16.75
C LEU A 107 2.25 -5.88 -17.11
N GLU A 108 3.27 -6.40 -16.43
CA GLU A 108 4.66 -5.97 -16.64
C GLU A 108 5.19 -6.32 -18.04
N ASN A 109 4.80 -7.48 -18.56
CA ASN A 109 5.32 -8.00 -19.82
C ASN A 109 4.42 -7.66 -21.02
N ASN A 110 3.32 -6.94 -20.86
CA ASN A 110 2.39 -6.67 -21.94
C ASN A 110 2.72 -5.35 -22.66
N PRO A 111 2.94 -5.37 -24.00
CA PRO A 111 3.28 -4.17 -24.76
C PRO A 111 2.18 -3.10 -24.79
N LYS A 112 0.92 -3.48 -24.48
CA LYS A 112 -0.21 -2.54 -24.40
C LYS A 112 -0.32 -1.83 -23.05
N VAL A 113 0.54 -2.19 -22.09
CA VAL A 113 0.49 -1.66 -20.74
C VAL A 113 1.78 -0.92 -20.42
N ARG A 114 1.70 0.08 -19.57
CA ARG A 114 2.84 0.79 -19.00
C ARG A 114 2.55 1.20 -17.56
N ARG A 115 3.58 1.42 -16.78
CA ARG A 115 3.42 2.03 -15.45
C ARG A 115 3.09 3.51 -15.60
N LEU A 116 2.30 4.04 -14.67
CA LEU A 116 2.12 5.48 -14.54
C LEU A 116 3.42 6.16 -14.09
N PHE A 117 4.16 5.51 -13.19
CA PHE A 117 5.45 5.96 -12.71
C PHE A 117 6.53 4.99 -13.22
N PRO A 118 7.20 5.29 -14.34
CA PRO A 118 8.30 4.44 -14.84
C PRO A 118 9.44 4.34 -13.81
N ASP A 119 9.77 5.45 -13.17
CA ASP A 119 10.84 5.55 -12.16
C ASP A 119 10.27 5.45 -10.72
N TYR A 120 9.34 4.50 -10.51
CA TYR A 120 8.63 4.34 -9.24
C TYR A 120 9.53 4.16 -8.02
N GLN A 121 10.73 3.57 -8.21
CA GLN A 121 11.68 3.38 -7.11
C GLN A 121 12.21 4.72 -6.58
N ASP A 122 12.49 5.65 -7.48
CA ASP A 122 12.94 6.99 -7.12
C ASP A 122 11.81 7.80 -6.47
N GLU A 123 10.58 7.67 -6.99
CA GLU A 123 9.40 8.32 -6.40
C GLU A 123 9.09 7.79 -4.99
N ASP A 124 9.15 6.47 -4.78
CA ASP A 124 8.97 5.87 -3.46
C ASP A 124 10.08 6.29 -2.47
N GLN A 125 11.34 6.33 -2.92
CA GLN A 125 12.45 6.82 -2.09
C GLN A 125 12.32 8.31 -1.76
N LYS A 126 11.89 9.13 -2.73
CA LYS A 126 11.63 10.55 -2.53
C LYS A 126 10.53 10.76 -1.50
N LEU A 127 9.41 10.04 -1.62
CA LEU A 127 8.34 10.06 -0.62
C LEU A 127 8.88 9.77 0.78
N TYR A 128 9.64 8.68 0.91
CA TYR A 128 10.18 8.28 2.21
C TYR A 128 11.15 9.32 2.80
N ARG A 129 12.06 9.87 1.99
CA ARG A 129 13.02 10.89 2.45
C ARG A 129 12.33 12.18 2.88
N GLU A 130 11.28 12.60 2.18
CA GLU A 130 10.57 13.85 2.45
C GLU A 130 9.59 13.75 3.62
N THR A 131 8.99 12.59 3.84
CA THR A 131 7.85 12.45 4.76
C THR A 131 8.06 11.40 5.85
N GLY A 132 9.01 10.49 5.70
CA GLY A 132 9.17 9.31 6.54
C GLY A 132 8.07 8.24 6.31
N ILE A 133 7.19 8.44 5.34
CA ILE A 133 6.09 7.49 5.07
C ILE A 133 6.63 6.27 4.32
N PHE A 134 6.47 5.11 4.93
CA PHE A 134 6.65 3.80 4.28
C PHE A 134 5.34 3.03 4.39
N THR A 135 4.63 2.88 3.28
CA THR A 135 3.22 2.45 3.26
C THR A 135 3.02 1.01 3.75
N PRO A 136 2.54 0.77 4.98
CA PRO A 136 2.22 -0.58 5.45
C PRO A 136 0.87 -1.03 4.87
N VAL A 137 0.75 -2.33 4.62
CA VAL A 137 -0.50 -2.95 4.18
C VAL A 137 -1.01 -3.99 5.18
N HIS A 138 -0.19 -4.40 6.14
CA HIS A 138 -0.55 -5.37 7.17
C HIS A 138 -0.15 -4.87 8.55
N MET A 139 -0.95 -5.25 9.54
CA MET A 139 -0.68 -5.06 10.96
C MET A 139 -0.90 -6.37 11.69
N ILE A 140 -0.18 -6.55 12.79
CA ILE A 140 -0.44 -7.65 13.71
C ILE A 140 -1.60 -7.24 14.60
N VAL A 141 -2.60 -8.09 14.70
CA VAL A 141 -3.80 -7.84 15.50
C VAL A 141 -3.92 -8.86 16.60
N MET A 142 -4.45 -8.44 17.73
CA MET A 142 -4.74 -9.28 18.90
C MET A 142 -6.19 -9.03 19.34
N SER A 143 -6.88 -10.07 19.81
CA SER A 143 -8.23 -9.90 20.32
C SER A 143 -8.22 -9.06 21.62
N ARG A 144 -9.23 -8.21 21.81
CA ARG A 144 -9.38 -7.41 23.03
C ARG A 144 -9.53 -8.29 24.30
N LYS A 145 -10.04 -9.51 24.14
CA LYS A 145 -10.11 -10.47 25.25
C LYS A 145 -8.70 -10.85 25.68
N LEU A 146 -7.84 -11.26 24.76
CA LEU A 146 -6.47 -11.66 25.04
C LEU A 146 -5.64 -10.50 25.60
N ASP A 147 -5.82 -9.30 25.10
CA ASP A 147 -5.15 -8.09 25.59
C ASP A 147 -5.50 -7.80 27.07
N ARG A 148 -6.77 -7.97 27.43
CA ARG A 148 -7.21 -7.82 28.83
C ARG A 148 -6.68 -8.92 29.76
N GLU A 149 -6.64 -10.17 29.29
CA GLU A 149 -6.13 -11.31 30.06
C GLU A 149 -4.61 -11.29 30.19
N ARG A 150 -3.93 -10.76 29.18
CA ARG A 150 -2.47 -10.72 29.07
C ARG A 150 -1.99 -9.36 28.56
N PRO A 151 -2.06 -8.30 29.39
CA PRO A 151 -1.70 -6.94 28.97
C PRO A 151 -0.21 -6.76 28.64
N ASP A 152 0.64 -7.69 29.10
CA ASP A 152 2.07 -7.75 28.82
C ASP A 152 2.39 -8.29 27.41
N LEU A 153 1.43 -8.98 26.77
CA LEU A 153 1.70 -9.81 25.61
C LEU A 153 2.03 -8.97 24.36
N ALA A 154 1.34 -7.85 24.15
CA ALA A 154 1.57 -6.97 22.99
C ALA A 154 3.00 -6.40 22.99
N ALA A 155 3.48 -5.95 24.16
CA ALA A 155 4.86 -5.45 24.31
C ALA A 155 5.90 -6.57 24.09
N LYS A 156 5.60 -7.78 24.56
CA LYS A 156 6.46 -8.96 24.34
C LYS A 156 6.54 -9.32 22.85
N PHE A 157 5.42 -9.28 22.12
CA PHE A 157 5.43 -9.49 20.68
C PHE A 157 6.24 -8.40 19.96
N PHE A 158 6.05 -7.14 20.33
CA PHE A 158 6.85 -6.07 19.76
C PHE A 158 8.36 -6.36 19.89
N THR A 159 8.82 -6.69 21.11
CA THR A 159 10.23 -7.04 21.36
C THR A 159 10.67 -8.28 20.57
N ALA A 160 9.83 -9.31 20.49
CA ALA A 160 10.14 -10.53 19.76
C ALA A 160 10.30 -10.27 18.26
N PHE A 161 9.44 -9.43 17.65
CA PHE A 161 9.55 -9.07 16.24
C PHE A 161 10.77 -8.19 15.94
N GLU A 162 11.10 -7.23 16.81
CA GLU A 162 12.34 -6.45 16.67
C GLU A 162 13.57 -7.34 16.73
N ASN A 163 13.63 -8.29 17.68
CA ASN A 163 14.72 -9.24 17.78
C ASN A 163 14.81 -10.16 16.55
N ALA A 164 13.67 -10.69 16.09
CA ALA A 164 13.63 -11.54 14.89
C ALA A 164 14.11 -10.78 13.64
N LYS A 165 13.71 -9.51 13.48
CA LYS A 165 14.17 -8.66 12.39
C LYS A 165 15.70 -8.43 12.46
N ALA A 166 16.21 -8.15 13.67
CA ALA A 166 17.66 -7.96 13.87
C ALA A 166 18.47 -9.21 13.49
N ILE A 167 17.99 -10.40 13.90
CA ILE A 167 18.60 -11.69 13.53
C ILE A 167 18.57 -11.88 12.02
N ALA A 168 17.40 -11.68 11.38
CA ALA A 168 17.26 -11.84 9.93
C ALA A 168 18.18 -10.89 9.14
N TYR A 169 18.33 -9.66 9.59
CA TYR A 169 19.23 -8.69 8.96
C TYR A 169 20.70 -9.07 9.14
N ASP A 170 21.09 -9.58 10.32
CA ASP A 170 22.44 -10.06 10.58
C ASP A 170 22.76 -11.30 9.73
N ASP A 171 21.84 -12.24 9.63
CA ASP A 171 21.99 -13.44 8.81
C ASP A 171 22.17 -13.10 7.32
N ILE A 172 21.39 -12.15 6.78
CA ILE A 172 21.54 -11.68 5.39
C ILE A 172 22.91 -11.00 5.19
N LEU A 173 23.30 -10.10 6.09
CA LEU A 173 24.54 -9.33 5.94
C LEU A 173 25.80 -10.15 6.16
N SER A 174 25.73 -11.18 7.00
CA SER A 174 26.84 -12.10 7.27
C SER A 174 26.87 -13.32 6.34
N ASP A 175 25.91 -13.41 5.41
CA ASP A 175 25.74 -14.53 4.49
C ASP A 175 25.54 -15.90 5.19
N ARG A 176 25.01 -15.86 6.42
CA ARG A 176 24.76 -17.09 7.21
C ARG A 176 23.37 -17.69 6.96
N GLY A 177 22.45 -16.91 6.39
CA GLY A 177 21.05 -17.28 6.28
C GLY A 177 20.73 -18.37 5.25
N GLY A 178 21.69 -18.81 4.43
CA GLY A 178 21.49 -19.87 3.44
C GLY A 178 20.41 -19.57 2.39
N PHE A 179 20.15 -18.31 2.10
CA PHE A 179 19.16 -17.89 1.12
C PHE A 179 19.62 -18.18 -0.31
N SER A 180 18.76 -18.78 -1.13
CA SER A 180 19.05 -19.08 -2.54
C SER A 180 18.86 -17.88 -3.48
N VAL A 181 19.21 -16.69 -3.03
CA VAL A 181 19.10 -15.44 -3.79
C VAL A 181 20.49 -14.87 -4.03
N VAL A 182 20.87 -14.78 -5.31
CA VAL A 182 22.16 -14.18 -5.69
C VAL A 182 22.15 -12.68 -5.35
N TYR A 183 23.22 -12.20 -4.75
CA TYR A 183 23.40 -10.79 -4.37
C TYR A 183 22.40 -10.25 -3.33
N LEU A 184 21.80 -11.11 -2.49
CA LEU A 184 20.89 -10.68 -1.44
C LEU A 184 21.56 -9.73 -0.43
N ARG A 185 22.83 -10.02 -0.07
CA ARG A 185 23.64 -9.18 0.81
C ARG A 185 23.85 -7.78 0.22
N GLU A 186 24.19 -7.69 -1.05
CA GLU A 186 24.40 -6.44 -1.78
C GLU A 186 23.09 -5.65 -1.88
N ALA A 187 21.97 -6.31 -2.16
CA ALA A 187 20.64 -5.70 -2.17
C ALA A 187 20.29 -5.11 -0.79
N MET A 188 20.61 -5.81 0.30
CA MET A 188 20.41 -5.30 1.66
C MET A 188 21.30 -4.08 1.97
N ILE A 189 22.56 -4.08 1.51
CA ILE A 189 23.46 -2.94 1.67
C ILE A 189 22.91 -1.73 0.91
N GLN A 190 22.47 -1.91 -0.33
CA GLN A 190 21.85 -0.85 -1.12
C GLN A 190 20.57 -0.32 -0.48
N GLN A 191 19.69 -1.20 0.03
CA GLN A 191 18.50 -0.81 0.77
C GLN A 191 18.87 0.05 1.98
N ARG A 192 19.84 -0.36 2.78
CA ARG A 192 20.29 0.43 3.94
C ARG A 192 20.85 1.79 3.56
N ALA A 193 21.59 1.89 2.46
CA ALA A 193 22.12 3.15 1.97
C ALA A 193 21.00 4.11 1.50
N SER A 194 19.96 3.58 0.85
CA SER A 194 18.88 4.39 0.25
C SER A 194 17.75 4.71 1.21
N TRP A 195 17.41 3.78 2.12
CA TRP A 195 16.22 3.81 2.97
C TRP A 195 16.52 3.80 4.47
N GLY A 196 17.74 3.47 4.89
CA GLY A 196 18.02 3.10 6.27
C GLY A 196 17.31 1.80 6.63
N ASP A 197 16.51 1.82 7.71
CA ASP A 197 15.56 0.75 8.04
C ASP A 197 14.12 1.24 7.82
N PRO A 198 13.46 0.91 6.70
CA PRO A 198 12.08 1.29 6.45
C PRO A 198 11.08 0.37 7.17
N TRP A 199 11.54 -0.81 7.65
CA TRP A 199 10.71 -1.82 8.31
C TRP A 199 10.67 -1.63 9.83
N LYS A 200 10.41 -0.40 10.25
CA LYS A 200 10.34 -0.08 11.68
C LYS A 200 9.05 -0.63 12.29
N TYR A 201 9.16 -1.25 13.46
CA TYR A 201 8.01 -1.51 14.31
C TYR A 201 7.76 -0.33 15.25
N GLY A 202 6.59 -0.33 15.90
CA GLY A 202 6.23 0.64 16.91
C GLY A 202 5.53 1.90 16.39
N ILE A 203 4.85 2.58 17.30
CA ILE A 203 4.01 3.74 16.99
C ILE A 203 4.86 4.98 16.75
N LYS A 204 5.83 5.25 17.63
CA LYS A 204 6.67 6.47 17.53
C LYS A 204 7.47 6.49 16.23
N ALA A 205 8.06 5.35 15.87
CA ALA A 205 8.86 5.22 14.65
C ALA A 205 8.02 5.32 13.35
N ASN A 206 6.71 5.04 13.43
CA ASN A 206 5.79 5.08 12.31
C ASN A 206 4.77 6.22 12.40
N LYS A 207 4.98 7.21 13.27
CA LYS A 207 3.98 8.24 13.56
C LYS A 207 3.49 8.97 12.29
N SER A 208 4.39 9.45 11.44
CA SER A 208 4.03 10.13 10.19
C SER A 208 3.20 9.24 9.26
N THR A 209 3.55 7.95 9.18
CA THR A 209 2.83 6.95 8.39
C THR A 209 1.42 6.70 8.95
N LEU A 210 1.30 6.52 10.26
CA LEU A 210 0.02 6.27 10.92
C LEU A 210 -0.92 7.47 10.84
N ASP A 211 -0.41 8.67 11.10
CA ASP A 211 -1.16 9.93 10.99
C ASP A 211 -1.68 10.14 9.56
N ALA A 212 -0.83 9.92 8.56
CA ALA A 212 -1.24 10.02 7.16
C ALA A 212 -2.33 8.99 6.80
N PHE A 213 -2.18 7.74 7.24
CA PHE A 213 -3.16 6.69 6.93
C PHE A 213 -4.51 6.95 7.60
N ILE A 214 -4.52 7.37 8.87
CA ILE A 214 -5.76 7.75 9.58
C ILE A 214 -6.43 8.91 8.84
N ARG A 215 -5.68 9.96 8.50
CA ARG A 215 -6.19 11.10 7.75
C ARG A 215 -6.77 10.69 6.40
N TYR A 216 -6.07 9.87 5.62
CA TYR A 216 -6.59 9.38 4.33
C TYR A 216 -7.86 8.56 4.47
N ASN A 217 -8.00 7.77 5.53
CA ASN A 217 -9.24 7.01 5.78
C ASN A 217 -10.42 7.93 6.09
N VAL A 218 -10.21 9.03 6.85
CA VAL A 218 -11.24 10.03 7.12
C VAL A 218 -11.60 10.79 5.84
N GLU A 219 -10.61 11.32 5.13
CA GLU A 219 -10.81 12.12 3.91
C GLU A 219 -11.49 11.34 2.77
N GLN A 220 -11.32 10.02 2.76
CA GLN A 220 -11.90 9.13 1.75
C GLN A 220 -13.22 8.48 2.21
N GLY A 221 -13.79 8.89 3.35
CA GLY A 221 -15.04 8.36 3.86
C GLY A 221 -14.98 6.90 4.34
N MET A 222 -13.77 6.36 4.59
CA MET A 222 -13.61 4.98 5.09
C MET A 222 -14.00 4.88 6.56
N ILE A 223 -13.77 5.93 7.32
CA ILE A 223 -14.15 6.09 8.73
C ILE A 223 -14.70 7.51 8.94
N HIS A 224 -15.63 7.66 9.89
CA HIS A 224 -16.31 8.94 10.13
C HIS A 224 -15.49 9.93 10.96
N ARG A 225 -14.57 9.45 11.78
CA ARG A 225 -13.69 10.28 12.62
C ARG A 225 -12.33 9.63 12.80
N ALA A 226 -11.33 10.46 13.02
CA ALA A 226 -9.99 9.97 13.36
C ALA A 226 -10.01 9.32 14.75
N PRO A 227 -9.62 8.03 14.88
CA PRO A 227 -9.43 7.41 16.17
C PRO A 227 -8.12 7.92 16.82
N SER A 228 -8.05 7.89 18.14
CA SER A 228 -6.77 8.03 18.84
C SER A 228 -5.95 6.74 18.73
N TYR A 229 -4.65 6.81 18.98
CA TYR A 229 -3.83 5.59 19.03
C TYR A 229 -4.30 4.61 20.12
N ALA A 230 -4.79 5.09 21.25
CA ALA A 230 -5.34 4.27 22.30
C ALA A 230 -6.64 3.52 21.91
N ASP A 231 -7.36 4.02 20.90
CA ASP A 231 -8.53 3.32 20.35
C ASP A 231 -8.15 2.12 19.46
N ILE A 232 -6.95 2.16 18.86
CA ILE A 232 -6.51 1.21 17.83
C ILE A 232 -5.49 0.21 18.40
N PHE A 233 -4.53 0.70 19.21
CA PHE A 233 -3.38 -0.09 19.66
C PHE A 233 -3.54 -0.57 21.09
N ALA A 234 -2.92 -1.71 21.40
CA ALA A 234 -2.83 -2.23 22.74
C ALA A 234 -2.06 -1.26 23.67
N ALA A 235 -2.55 -1.08 24.90
CA ALA A 235 -1.97 -0.11 25.85
C ALA A 235 -0.46 -0.32 26.06
N GLY A 236 0.01 -1.56 26.11
CA GLY A 236 1.42 -1.90 26.28
C GLY A 236 2.33 -1.53 25.11
N THR A 237 1.78 -1.02 23.98
CA THR A 237 2.57 -0.61 22.80
C THR A 237 2.50 0.89 22.48
N LEU A 238 1.76 1.68 23.26
CA LEU A 238 1.56 3.11 22.99
C LEU A 238 2.86 3.92 23.03
N ASP A 239 3.84 3.45 23.79
CA ASP A 239 5.14 4.11 23.97
C ASP A 239 6.26 3.54 23.08
N THR A 240 5.93 2.59 22.18
CA THR A 240 6.91 1.98 21.26
C THR A 240 7.28 2.85 20.09
#